data_038c1d40490a137092b76e662a1bde7c
#
_entry.id   038c1d40490a137092b76e662a1bde7c
#
_cell.length_a   1.000
_cell.length_b   1.000
_cell.length_c   1.000
_cell.angle_alpha   90.00
_cell.angle_beta   90.00
_cell.angle_gamma   90.00
#
_symmetry.space_group_name_H-M   'P 1'
#
loop_
_entity.id
_entity.type
_entity.pdbx_description
1 polymer ?
#
loop_
_entity_poly.entity_id
_entity_poly.type
_entity_poly.pdbx_seq_one_letter_code
_entity_poly.pdbx_strand_id
1 'polypeptide(L)'
;MNKYLTTTKSSGFSVIELLVVVAILGIISAIGVVSYSGYVESTKRKSAENVMRQVSLGQTEYYSENSVYSTSGSSCTATVATSEAIETNLLGGSQIIIDANASPKKSKSGYLICVQDHTSGYEVKAV
;
A
#
# COMPACT_ATOMS: atom_id res chain seq x y z
N MET A 1 -46.27 -0.63 54.39
CA MET A 1 -45.38 -1.11 53.30
C MET A 1 -44.31 -0.07 53.12
N ASN A 2 -43.12 -0.27 53.70
CA ASN A 2 -41.98 0.66 53.59
C ASN A 2 -41.13 0.22 52.40
N LYS A 3 -41.15 1.05 51.35
CA LYS A 3 -40.33 0.85 50.14
C LYS A 3 -38.96 1.49 50.40
N TYR A 4 -37.97 0.66 50.73
CA TYR A 4 -36.59 1.11 50.87
C TYR A 4 -36.06 1.46 49.48
N LEU A 5 -35.87 2.77 49.23
CA LEU A 5 -35.17 3.29 48.09
C LEU A 5 -33.67 3.10 48.33
N THR A 6 -33.09 2.07 47.70
CA THR A 6 -31.64 1.89 47.63
C THR A 6 -31.05 2.94 46.68
N THR A 7 -30.48 3.98 47.26
CA THR A 7 -29.69 4.97 46.51
C THR A 7 -28.39 4.29 46.06
N THR A 8 -28.30 3.94 44.80
CA THR A 8 -27.04 3.54 44.19
C THR A 8 -26.10 4.73 44.14
N LYS A 9 -25.05 4.69 44.94
CA LYS A 9 -24.00 5.69 44.95
C LYS A 9 -23.21 5.59 43.64
N SER A 10 -23.52 6.45 42.66
CA SER A 10 -22.69 6.58 41.47
C SER A 10 -21.39 7.29 41.86
N SER A 11 -20.27 6.55 41.86
CA SER A 11 -18.96 7.16 42.00
C SER A 11 -18.60 7.84 40.67
N GLY A 12 -18.58 9.16 40.68
CA GLY A 12 -18.10 9.95 39.54
C GLY A 12 -16.56 9.88 39.44
N PHE A 13 -16.05 10.03 38.24
CA PHE A 13 -14.60 10.13 37.98
C PHE A 13 -14.04 11.39 38.66
N SER A 14 -12.88 11.27 39.29
CA SER A 14 -12.15 12.39 39.84
C SER A 14 -11.49 13.20 38.71
N VAL A 15 -11.46 14.51 38.82
CA VAL A 15 -10.81 15.40 37.83
C VAL A 15 -9.34 15.04 37.63
N ILE A 16 -8.66 14.64 38.71
CA ILE A 16 -7.26 14.22 38.63
C ILE A 16 -7.07 12.89 37.84
N GLU A 17 -7.99 11.93 37.96
CA GLU A 17 -7.97 10.70 37.16
C GLU A 17 -8.11 11.03 35.67
N LEU A 18 -9.01 11.93 35.30
CA LEU A 18 -9.16 12.35 33.91
C LEU A 18 -7.89 13.03 33.41
N LEU A 19 -7.28 13.90 34.23
CA LEU A 19 -6.07 14.63 33.84
C LEU A 19 -4.89 13.69 33.60
N VAL A 20 -4.69 12.66 34.43
CA VAL A 20 -3.64 11.65 34.28
C VAL A 20 -3.86 10.84 33.01
N VAL A 21 -5.10 10.43 32.72
CA VAL A 21 -5.43 9.65 31.50
C VAL A 21 -5.12 10.44 30.24
N VAL A 22 -5.54 11.72 30.16
CA VAL A 22 -5.25 12.53 28.97
C VAL A 22 -3.75 12.82 28.81
N ALA A 23 -3.01 12.95 29.90
CA ALA A 23 -1.56 13.11 29.86
C ALA A 23 -0.87 11.86 29.25
N ILE A 24 -1.25 10.66 29.70
CA ILE A 24 -0.71 9.40 29.17
C ILE A 24 -1.09 9.23 27.70
N LEU A 25 -2.35 9.48 27.33
CA LEU A 25 -2.80 9.41 25.94
C LEU A 25 -2.05 10.39 25.04
N GLY A 26 -1.74 11.59 25.53
CA GLY A 26 -0.93 12.59 24.82
C GLY A 26 0.47 12.07 24.50
N ILE A 27 1.15 11.43 25.45
CA ILE A 27 2.50 10.88 25.27
C ILE A 27 2.47 9.72 24.25
N ILE A 28 1.54 8.78 24.40
CA ILE A 28 1.43 7.62 23.49
C ILE A 28 1.09 8.07 22.06
N SER A 29 0.21 9.06 21.92
CA SER A 29 -0.17 9.60 20.61
C SER A 29 1.02 10.24 19.89
N ALA A 30 1.87 10.97 20.62
CA ALA A 30 3.06 11.61 20.04
C ALA A 30 4.05 10.60 19.44
N ILE A 31 4.25 9.46 20.09
CA ILE A 31 5.13 8.37 19.60
C ILE A 31 4.45 7.60 18.46
N GLY A 32 3.15 7.37 18.55
CA GLY A 32 2.37 6.57 17.60
C GLY A 32 2.39 7.14 16.18
N VAL A 33 2.26 8.46 16.02
CA VAL A 33 2.22 9.12 14.70
C VAL A 33 3.52 8.92 13.92
N VAL A 34 4.68 9.06 14.56
CA VAL A 34 5.99 8.92 13.91
C VAL A 34 6.22 7.47 13.48
N SER A 35 5.89 6.51 14.32
CA SER A 35 6.04 5.08 14.01
C SER A 35 5.10 4.64 12.89
N TYR A 36 3.88 5.18 12.84
CA TYR A 36 2.88 4.82 11.84
C TYR A 36 3.29 5.25 10.43
N SER A 37 3.87 6.44 10.26
CA SER A 37 4.31 6.93 8.93
C SER A 37 5.41 6.05 8.34
N GLY A 38 6.40 5.65 9.12
CA GLY A 38 7.45 4.73 8.68
C GLY A 38 6.93 3.34 8.32
N TYR A 39 5.96 2.83 9.08
CA TYR A 39 5.32 1.54 8.79
C TYR A 39 4.55 1.57 7.46
N VAL A 40 3.78 2.63 7.20
CA VAL A 40 3.02 2.79 5.95
C VAL A 40 3.95 2.83 4.74
N GLU A 41 5.05 3.58 4.81
CA GLU A 41 6.03 3.64 3.72
C GLU A 41 6.70 2.28 3.46
N SER A 42 7.12 1.58 4.51
CA SER A 42 7.67 0.23 4.42
C SER A 42 6.70 -0.76 3.78
N THR A 43 5.41 -0.67 4.14
CA THR A 43 4.36 -1.52 3.58
C THR A 43 4.14 -1.24 2.09
N LYS A 44 4.13 0.02 1.68
CA LYS A 44 4.04 0.41 0.26
C LYS A 44 5.21 -0.15 -0.55
N ARG A 45 6.43 -0.01 -0.04
CA ARG A 45 7.64 -0.57 -0.69
C ARG A 45 7.54 -2.08 -0.87
N LYS A 46 7.15 -2.81 0.17
CA LYS A 46 6.97 -4.27 0.10
C LYS A 46 5.86 -4.67 -0.88
N SER A 47 4.80 -3.90 -0.95
CA SER A 47 3.74 -4.11 -1.94
C SER A 47 4.29 -3.94 -3.38
N ALA A 48 5.08 -2.91 -3.64
CA ALA A 48 5.73 -2.71 -4.93
C ALA A 48 6.71 -3.85 -5.27
N GLU A 49 7.52 -4.31 -4.33
CA GLU A 49 8.41 -5.46 -4.51
C GLU A 49 7.65 -6.74 -4.88
N ASN A 50 6.51 -7.00 -4.24
CA ASN A 50 5.68 -8.15 -4.56
C ASN A 50 5.12 -8.06 -5.99
N VAL A 51 4.69 -6.87 -6.42
CA VAL A 51 4.22 -6.65 -7.78
C VAL A 51 5.35 -6.84 -8.79
N MET A 52 6.56 -6.33 -8.52
CA MET A 52 7.73 -6.54 -9.38
C MET A 52 8.07 -8.02 -9.55
N ARG A 53 7.93 -8.83 -8.51
CA ARG A 53 8.08 -10.29 -8.60
C ARG A 53 7.01 -10.93 -9.48
N GLN A 54 5.77 -10.50 -9.38
CA GLN A 54 4.68 -10.99 -10.24
C GLN A 54 4.92 -10.60 -11.70
N VAL A 55 5.40 -9.38 -11.96
CA VAL A 55 5.81 -8.95 -13.30
C VAL A 55 6.92 -9.83 -13.84
N SER A 56 7.91 -10.19 -13.01
CA SER A 56 8.99 -11.11 -13.43
C SER A 56 8.48 -12.50 -13.78
N LEU A 57 7.51 -13.02 -13.03
CA LEU A 57 6.86 -14.30 -13.38
C LEU A 57 6.07 -14.20 -14.68
N GLY A 58 5.28 -13.14 -14.85
CA GLY A 58 4.54 -12.87 -16.09
C GLY A 58 5.47 -12.71 -17.30
N GLN A 59 6.65 -12.11 -17.13
CA GLN A 59 7.67 -12.04 -18.19
C GLN A 59 8.18 -13.42 -18.62
N THR A 60 8.34 -14.34 -17.67
CA THR A 60 8.77 -15.70 -17.98
C THR A 60 7.70 -16.44 -18.79
N GLU A 61 6.44 -16.28 -18.44
CA GLU A 61 5.31 -16.83 -19.18
C GLU A 61 5.21 -16.21 -20.57
N TYR A 62 5.23 -14.90 -20.68
CA TYR A 62 5.19 -14.16 -21.93
C TYR A 62 6.35 -14.57 -22.88
N TYR A 63 7.56 -14.72 -22.33
CA TYR A 63 8.71 -15.16 -23.10
C TYR A 63 8.55 -16.59 -23.63
N SER A 64 7.95 -17.49 -22.85
CA SER A 64 7.71 -18.87 -23.28
C SER A 64 6.75 -18.97 -24.47
N GLU A 65 5.82 -18.05 -24.57
CA GLU A 65 4.82 -17.99 -25.65
C GLU A 65 5.31 -17.21 -26.87
N ASN A 66 6.02 -16.11 -26.66
CA ASN A 66 6.36 -15.15 -27.71
C ASN A 66 7.85 -15.14 -28.09
N SER A 67 8.73 -15.83 -27.34
CA SER A 67 10.20 -15.83 -27.49
C SER A 67 10.85 -14.44 -27.37
N VAL A 68 10.12 -13.46 -26.83
CA VAL A 68 10.58 -12.09 -26.56
C VAL A 68 10.00 -11.61 -25.22
N TYR A 69 10.65 -10.67 -24.57
CA TYR A 69 10.12 -10.02 -23.36
C TYR A 69 9.16 -8.89 -23.71
N SER A 70 8.15 -8.68 -22.88
CA SER A 70 7.23 -7.56 -23.00
C SER A 70 7.85 -6.33 -22.37
N THR A 71 8.34 -5.41 -23.18
CA THR A 71 9.01 -4.18 -22.74
C THR A 71 8.43 -2.94 -23.42
N SER A 72 8.70 -1.77 -22.84
CA SER A 72 8.33 -0.48 -23.44
C SER A 72 9.44 0.13 -24.32
N GLY A 73 10.49 -0.65 -24.62
CA GLY A 73 11.67 -0.21 -25.38
C GLY A 73 12.92 -0.04 -24.52
N SER A 74 13.95 0.55 -25.10
CA SER A 74 15.29 0.68 -24.47
C SER A 74 15.31 1.64 -23.25
N SER A 75 14.29 2.44 -23.08
CA SER A 75 14.09 3.27 -21.89
C SER A 75 12.60 3.40 -21.59
N CYS A 76 12.25 3.40 -20.32
CA CYS A 76 10.86 3.60 -19.92
C CYS A 76 10.72 4.63 -18.78
N THR A 77 9.61 5.33 -18.79
CA THR A 77 9.17 6.16 -17.68
C THR A 77 7.98 5.47 -17.00
N ALA A 78 8.07 5.29 -15.69
CA ALA A 78 6.97 4.71 -14.92
C ALA A 78 5.80 5.70 -14.85
N THR A 79 4.73 5.36 -15.55
CA THR A 79 3.49 6.14 -15.63
C THR A 79 2.28 5.24 -15.36
N VAL A 80 1.10 5.82 -15.20
CA VAL A 80 -0.14 5.06 -15.12
C VAL A 80 -0.34 4.21 -16.38
N ALA A 81 -0.08 4.76 -17.55
CA ALA A 81 -0.25 4.05 -18.82
C ALA A 81 0.70 2.85 -18.97
N THR A 82 1.98 3.01 -18.58
CA THR A 82 2.94 1.87 -18.62
C THR A 82 2.59 0.80 -17.59
N SER A 83 2.10 1.19 -16.43
CA SER A 83 1.64 0.26 -15.40
C SER A 83 0.39 -0.51 -15.82
N GLU A 84 -0.57 0.14 -16.48
CA GLU A 84 -1.76 -0.52 -17.06
C GLU A 84 -1.40 -1.48 -18.21
N ALA A 85 -0.43 -1.11 -19.04
CA ALA A 85 0.05 -2.00 -20.10
C ALA A 85 0.68 -3.29 -19.52
N ILE A 86 1.44 -3.17 -18.44
CA ILE A 86 1.99 -4.32 -17.71
C ILE A 86 0.86 -5.19 -17.14
N GLU A 87 -0.14 -4.60 -16.51
CA GLU A 87 -1.30 -5.35 -15.99
C GLU A 87 -2.00 -6.13 -17.08
N THR A 88 -2.19 -5.52 -18.24
CA THR A 88 -2.88 -6.15 -19.37
C THR A 88 -2.05 -7.25 -20.02
N ASN A 89 -0.78 -7.00 -20.27
CA ASN A 89 0.07 -7.90 -21.06
C ASN A 89 0.70 -9.02 -20.23
N LEU A 90 1.03 -8.77 -18.97
CA LEU A 90 1.79 -9.70 -18.12
C LEU A 90 0.99 -10.27 -16.95
N LEU A 91 -0.05 -9.57 -16.49
CA LEU A 91 -0.80 -9.95 -15.30
C LEU A 91 -2.26 -10.29 -15.61
N GLY A 92 -2.59 -10.55 -16.86
CA GLY A 92 -3.92 -10.96 -17.30
C GLY A 92 -5.03 -9.93 -17.02
N GLY A 93 -4.70 -8.63 -16.95
CA GLY A 93 -5.66 -7.57 -16.65
C GLY A 93 -6.07 -7.48 -15.18
N SER A 94 -5.36 -8.17 -14.29
CA SER A 94 -5.60 -8.08 -12.85
C SER A 94 -5.18 -6.70 -12.33
N GLN A 95 -6.10 -5.91 -11.85
CA GLN A 95 -5.88 -4.54 -11.35
C GLN A 95 -5.09 -4.53 -10.01
N ILE A 96 -3.84 -4.97 -10.05
CA ILE A 96 -2.97 -5.10 -8.87
C ILE A 96 -2.17 -3.82 -8.65
N ILE A 97 -1.74 -3.17 -9.72
CA ILE A 97 -0.88 -1.97 -9.70
C ILE A 97 -1.74 -0.72 -9.62
N ILE A 98 -2.72 -0.59 -10.50
CA ILE A 98 -3.53 0.61 -10.69
C ILE A 98 -4.92 0.45 -10.06
N ASP A 99 -5.37 1.49 -9.38
CA ASP A 99 -6.75 1.60 -8.94
C ASP A 99 -7.59 2.21 -10.06
N ALA A 100 -8.29 1.36 -10.79
CA ALA A 100 -9.15 1.76 -11.90
C ALA A 100 -10.37 2.57 -11.44
N ASN A 101 -10.76 2.47 -10.16
CA ASN A 101 -11.89 3.21 -9.60
C ASN A 101 -11.51 4.62 -9.14
N ALA A 102 -10.22 4.92 -9.04
CA ALA A 102 -9.75 6.27 -8.69
C ALA A 102 -9.87 7.22 -9.89
N SER A 103 -10.29 8.45 -9.63
CA SER A 103 -10.31 9.53 -10.65
C SER A 103 -9.55 10.74 -10.13
N PRO A 104 -8.38 11.08 -10.71
CA PRO A 104 -7.64 10.35 -11.76
C PRO A 104 -7.10 9.00 -11.28
N LYS A 105 -6.88 8.05 -12.20
CA LYS A 105 -6.27 6.74 -11.92
C LYS A 105 -4.90 6.90 -11.25
N LYS A 106 -4.62 6.10 -10.24
CA LYS A 106 -3.38 6.16 -9.47
C LYS A 106 -2.93 4.77 -9.02
N SER A 107 -1.66 4.62 -8.68
CA SER A 107 -1.12 3.39 -8.13
C SER A 107 -1.69 3.08 -6.75
N LYS A 108 -2.03 1.80 -6.50
CA LYS A 108 -2.47 1.29 -5.20
C LYS A 108 -1.37 1.30 -4.14
N SER A 109 -0.14 1.02 -4.53
CA SER A 109 1.02 1.03 -3.64
C SER A 109 1.68 2.39 -3.49
N GLY A 110 1.36 3.33 -4.38
CA GLY A 110 2.05 4.62 -4.51
C GLY A 110 3.25 4.57 -5.45
N TYR A 111 3.61 3.40 -6.00
CA TYR A 111 4.67 3.20 -6.97
C TYR A 111 4.07 2.87 -8.34
N LEU A 112 4.58 3.52 -9.38
CA LEU A 112 4.29 3.20 -10.77
C LEU A 112 5.40 2.33 -11.32
N ILE A 113 5.09 1.43 -12.26
CA ILE A 113 6.01 0.42 -12.76
C ILE A 113 6.15 0.55 -14.27
N CYS A 114 7.37 0.34 -14.77
CA CYS A 114 7.63 0.14 -16.18
C CYS A 114 8.71 -0.93 -16.39
N VAL A 115 8.73 -1.52 -17.58
CA VAL A 115 9.70 -2.53 -18.00
C VAL A 115 10.43 -2.02 -19.23
N GLN A 116 11.76 -2.03 -19.19
CA GLN A 116 12.60 -1.63 -20.32
C GLN A 116 13.51 -2.77 -20.79
N ASP A 117 13.98 -2.66 -22.03
CA ASP A 117 14.98 -3.57 -22.58
C ASP A 117 16.31 -3.42 -21.84
N HIS A 118 16.96 -4.55 -21.59
CA HIS A 118 18.32 -4.61 -21.10
C HIS A 118 19.15 -5.54 -21.99
N THR A 119 20.46 -5.32 -22.06
CA THR A 119 21.39 -6.09 -22.95
C THR A 119 21.30 -7.61 -22.77
N SER A 120 20.87 -8.10 -21.61
CA SER A 120 20.73 -9.52 -21.28
C SER A 120 19.31 -9.92 -20.87
N GLY A 121 18.30 -9.14 -21.26
CA GLY A 121 16.92 -9.43 -20.89
C GLY A 121 16.07 -8.17 -20.71
N TYR A 122 15.53 -7.98 -19.54
CA TYR A 122 14.67 -6.83 -19.20
C TYR A 122 15.03 -6.28 -17.83
N GLU A 123 14.65 -5.04 -17.59
CA GLU A 123 14.75 -4.37 -16.27
C GLU A 123 13.39 -3.82 -15.86
N VAL A 124 12.97 -4.10 -14.62
CA VAL A 124 11.73 -3.57 -14.04
C VAL A 124 12.08 -2.39 -13.14
N LYS A 125 11.45 -1.25 -13.38
CA LYS A 125 11.62 -0.03 -12.58
C LYS A 125 10.32 0.31 -11.86
N ALA A 126 10.42 0.64 -10.58
CA ALA A 126 9.34 1.18 -9.76
C ALA A 126 9.74 2.58 -9.25
N VAL A 127 8.86 3.57 -9.47
CA VAL A 127 9.07 4.97 -9.09
C VAL A 127 7.85 5.50 -8.36
#